data_77fa651aa607610f8d53c27eb5e1d0d8
#
_entry.id   77fa651aa607610f8d53c27eb5e1d0d8
#
_cell.length_a   1.000
_cell.length_b   1.000
_cell.length_c   1.000
_cell.angle_alpha   90.00
_cell.angle_beta   90.00
_cell.angle_gamma   90.00
#
_symmetry.space_group_name_H-M   'P 1'
#
loop_
_entity.id
_entity.type
_entity.pdbx_description
1 polymer ?
#
loop_
_entity_poly.entity_id
_entity_poly.type
_entity_poly.pdbx_seq_one_letter_code
_entity_poly.pdbx_strand_id
1 'polypeptide(L)'
;VGSFVYEDKKDETGIKSSPSHSAVFFNQKSYRKLNCHDLLKPTNGQRFIFFTGKGGVGKSTIASTTSLYMADQGYKTLIVTTDPASHLHDIFGQAINHEPTKINGVDNLYAARIDQRQALEEYKERILESVKDQSEETKRSVEEDLNSPCAEEMAAFEKFMSYFDNNGYDITVFDTAPTGHTLRLLELPTDWKGFIDLGTLTKQTSEATQNKYADVIEKMRNRDKSSFVFVMYPEYTPMIEAWRASEDLKKQVGIETAMVAVNYILPKDAGNNAFFGKRRKQQEKYLGEIEERFSKPMIFAHLLDHEPKGLAALRLMGQDMCGTN
;
A
#
# COMPACT_ATOMS: atom_id res chain seq x y z
N VAL A 1 14.96 18.14 -34.38
CA VAL A 1 15.09 19.37 -33.58
C VAL A 1 13.96 20.28 -34.01
N GLY A 2 12.81 20.21 -33.36
CA GLY A 2 11.64 21.05 -33.61
C GLY A 2 11.36 21.87 -32.37
N SER A 3 11.63 23.19 -32.47
CA SER A 3 11.27 24.17 -31.44
C SER A 3 9.78 24.47 -31.54
N PHE A 4 9.03 24.17 -30.50
CA PHE A 4 7.65 24.66 -30.35
C PHE A 4 7.71 26.08 -29.78
N VAL A 5 7.35 27.06 -30.61
CA VAL A 5 7.14 28.45 -30.22
C VAL A 5 5.65 28.60 -29.93
N TYR A 6 5.27 28.94 -28.72
CA TYR A 6 3.92 29.39 -28.41
C TYR A 6 3.81 30.89 -28.72
N GLU A 7 3.03 31.26 -29.73
CA GLU A 7 2.62 32.63 -29.98
C GLU A 7 1.55 33.06 -28.94
N ASP A 8 1.87 34.08 -28.16
CA ASP A 8 0.91 34.79 -27.31
C ASP A 8 -0.03 35.63 -28.21
N LYS A 9 -1.27 35.21 -28.36
CA LYS A 9 -2.33 36.09 -28.85
C LYS A 9 -2.79 37.02 -27.71
N LYS A 10 -2.51 38.30 -27.90
CA LYS A 10 -3.12 39.37 -27.10
C LYS A 10 -4.59 39.50 -27.51
N ASP A 11 -5.52 39.21 -26.66
CA ASP A 11 -6.90 39.64 -26.76
C ASP A 11 -7.09 40.93 -25.95
N GLU A 12 -7.21 42.03 -26.67
CA GLU A 12 -7.73 43.28 -26.13
C GLU A 12 -9.27 43.20 -26.05
N THR A 13 -9.80 42.83 -24.88
CA THR A 13 -11.17 43.19 -24.53
C THR A 13 -11.24 43.49 -23.04
N GLY A 14 -11.52 44.75 -22.75
CA GLY A 14 -11.68 45.25 -21.39
C GLY A 14 -12.83 44.57 -20.66
N ILE A 15 -12.50 43.75 -19.66
CA ILE A 15 -13.43 43.23 -18.67
C ILE A 15 -13.03 43.79 -17.31
N LYS A 16 -13.98 44.51 -16.73
CA LYS A 16 -13.94 45.10 -15.41
C LYS A 16 -13.49 44.08 -14.36
N SER A 17 -12.62 44.51 -13.46
CA SER A 17 -12.21 43.82 -12.27
C SER A 17 -13.44 43.24 -11.49
N SER A 18 -13.63 41.94 -11.56
CA SER A 18 -14.47 41.21 -10.64
C SER A 18 -13.76 41.01 -9.30
N PRO A 19 -14.50 40.89 -8.19
CA PRO A 19 -13.96 41.01 -6.84
C PRO A 19 -12.95 39.92 -6.53
N SER A 20 -11.94 40.31 -5.79
CA SER A 20 -10.94 39.45 -5.17
C SER A 20 -11.53 38.13 -4.73
N HIS A 21 -11.23 37.05 -5.42
CA HIS A 21 -11.38 35.73 -4.86
C HIS A 21 -10.42 35.68 -3.65
N SER A 22 -11.01 35.89 -2.48
CA SER A 22 -10.39 35.55 -1.22
C SER A 22 -9.82 34.15 -1.40
N ALA A 23 -8.50 34.02 -1.28
CA ALA A 23 -7.81 32.77 -1.26
C ALA A 23 -8.57 31.87 -0.28
N VAL A 24 -9.24 30.85 -0.75
CA VAL A 24 -9.76 29.80 0.09
C VAL A 24 -8.51 29.12 0.62
N PHE A 25 -8.03 29.63 1.74
CA PHE A 25 -7.02 28.96 2.51
C PHE A 25 -7.62 27.62 2.85
N PHE A 26 -7.09 26.56 2.24
CA PHE A 26 -7.36 25.20 2.66
C PHE A 26 -7.27 25.21 4.18
N ASN A 27 -8.41 24.98 4.83
CA ASN A 27 -8.46 24.98 6.27
C ASN A 27 -7.85 23.66 6.74
N GLN A 28 -6.51 23.53 6.63
CA GLN A 28 -5.72 22.43 7.18
C GLN A 28 -6.09 22.11 8.63
N LYS A 29 -6.78 23.03 9.32
CA LYS A 29 -7.22 22.86 10.71
C LYS A 29 -8.22 21.73 10.92
N SER A 30 -9.02 21.34 9.94
CA SER A 30 -10.00 20.25 10.13
C SER A 30 -9.36 18.86 10.01
N TYR A 31 -8.29 18.69 9.20
CA TYR A 31 -7.61 17.41 9.00
C TYR A 31 -6.44 17.20 9.96
N ARG A 32 -5.79 18.27 10.44
CA ARG A 32 -4.73 18.22 11.47
C ARG A 32 -5.18 17.75 12.85
N LYS A 33 -6.47 17.62 13.10
CA LYS A 33 -6.98 17.10 14.39
C LYS A 33 -6.89 15.58 14.52
N LEU A 34 -6.73 14.87 13.42
CA LEU A 34 -6.50 13.42 13.44
C LEU A 34 -5.00 13.18 13.28
N ASN A 35 -4.32 12.96 14.38
CA ASN A 35 -2.92 12.56 14.38
C ASN A 35 -2.80 11.25 13.60
N CYS A 36 -1.89 11.20 12.61
CA CYS A 36 -1.58 9.99 11.85
C CYS A 36 -1.33 8.79 12.79
N HIS A 37 -0.65 8.99 13.89
CA HIS A 37 -0.45 7.99 14.93
C HIS A 37 -1.77 7.42 15.44
N ASP A 38 -2.76 8.25 15.76
CA ASP A 38 -4.05 7.78 16.31
C ASP A 38 -4.88 6.98 15.31
N LEU A 39 -4.69 7.22 14.01
CA LEU A 39 -5.35 6.48 12.94
C LEU A 39 -4.68 5.12 12.65
N LEU A 40 -3.40 4.99 12.95
CA LEU A 40 -2.58 3.84 12.56
C LEU A 40 -2.17 2.95 13.74
N LYS A 41 -2.22 3.45 14.98
CA LYS A 41 -1.85 2.66 16.17
C LYS A 41 -2.76 1.45 16.36
N PRO A 42 -2.26 0.37 16.97
CA PRO A 42 -3.07 -0.74 17.40
C PRO A 42 -4.10 -0.29 18.45
N THR A 43 -5.35 -0.73 18.32
CA THR A 43 -6.41 -0.49 19.31
C THR A 43 -6.72 -1.72 20.13
N ASN A 44 -6.75 -2.89 19.47
CA ASN A 44 -7.07 -4.17 20.09
C ASN A 44 -6.20 -5.29 19.46
N GLY A 45 -4.95 -5.42 19.94
CA GLY A 45 -4.00 -6.41 19.42
C GLY A 45 -3.30 -5.92 18.13
N GLN A 46 -2.99 -6.83 17.23
CA GLN A 46 -2.22 -6.54 16.02
C GLN A 46 -2.99 -5.63 15.04
N ARG A 47 -2.27 -4.70 14.41
CA ARG A 47 -2.78 -3.78 13.38
C ARG A 47 -2.15 -4.08 12.03
N PHE A 48 -2.97 -4.13 10.99
CA PHE A 48 -2.56 -4.31 9.60
C PHE A 48 -2.79 -3.01 8.81
N ILE A 49 -1.77 -2.54 8.09
CA ILE A 49 -1.85 -1.30 7.31
C ILE A 49 -1.47 -1.62 5.87
N PHE A 50 -2.37 -1.37 4.93
CA PHE A 50 -2.17 -1.65 3.51
C PHE A 50 -1.97 -0.35 2.75
N PHE A 51 -0.82 -0.17 2.14
CA PHE A 51 -0.57 0.92 1.21
C PHE A 51 -0.79 0.44 -0.21
N THR A 52 -1.75 1.03 -0.90
CA THR A 52 -2.13 0.69 -2.27
C THR A 52 -2.23 1.94 -3.13
N GLY A 53 -2.21 1.78 -4.43
CA GLY A 53 -2.25 2.89 -5.39
C GLY A 53 -1.54 2.53 -6.68
N LYS A 54 -1.58 3.43 -7.67
CA LYS A 54 -0.91 3.26 -8.96
C LYS A 54 0.61 3.11 -8.83
N GLY A 55 1.26 2.56 -9.87
CA GLY A 55 2.73 2.55 -9.97
C GLY A 55 3.32 3.96 -9.97
N GLY A 56 4.44 4.17 -9.28
CA GLY A 56 5.17 5.43 -9.26
C GLY A 56 4.62 6.55 -8.36
N VAL A 57 3.55 6.30 -7.58
CA VAL A 57 3.00 7.33 -6.66
C VAL A 57 3.77 7.44 -5.33
N GLY A 58 4.79 6.59 -5.10
CA GLY A 58 5.60 6.58 -3.88
C GLY A 58 5.05 5.71 -2.75
N LYS A 59 4.30 4.63 -3.07
CA LYS A 59 3.77 3.69 -2.08
C LYS A 59 4.83 3.17 -1.11
N SER A 60 5.90 2.58 -1.65
CA SER A 60 6.99 1.99 -0.85
C SER A 60 7.65 3.00 0.06
N THR A 61 7.82 4.25 -0.40
CA THR A 61 8.37 5.34 0.40
C THR A 61 7.43 5.71 1.55
N ILE A 62 6.13 5.91 1.27
CA ILE A 62 5.13 6.24 2.30
C ILE A 62 4.99 5.08 3.30
N ALA A 63 4.94 3.83 2.82
CA ALA A 63 4.87 2.64 3.66
C ALA A 63 6.11 2.52 4.57
N SER A 64 7.33 2.70 4.02
CA SER A 64 8.57 2.66 4.78
C SER A 64 8.66 3.79 5.82
N THR A 65 8.27 4.99 5.43
CA THR A 65 8.19 6.15 6.32
C THR A 65 7.24 5.91 7.48
N THR A 66 6.05 5.38 7.19
CA THR A 66 5.04 5.06 8.21
C THR A 66 5.53 3.95 9.13
N SER A 67 6.15 2.89 8.57
CA SER A 67 6.68 1.77 9.36
C SER A 67 7.78 2.23 10.31
N LEU A 68 8.72 3.07 9.84
CA LEU A 68 9.78 3.63 10.67
C LEU A 68 9.20 4.56 11.75
N TYR A 69 8.24 5.42 11.41
CA TYR A 69 7.59 6.29 12.36
C TYR A 69 6.91 5.49 13.49
N MET A 70 6.16 4.43 13.17
CA MET A 70 5.51 3.59 14.17
C MET A 70 6.53 2.82 15.02
N ALA A 71 7.62 2.34 14.43
CA ALA A 71 8.71 1.69 15.16
C ALA A 71 9.41 2.67 16.14
N ASP A 72 9.65 3.91 15.72
CA ASP A 72 10.19 4.97 16.59
C ASP A 72 9.21 5.37 17.72
N GLN A 73 7.90 5.12 17.57
CA GLN A 73 6.90 5.25 18.63
C GLN A 73 6.86 4.03 19.59
N GLY A 74 7.71 3.03 19.39
CA GLY A 74 7.85 1.87 20.27
C GLY A 74 7.07 0.62 19.82
N TYR A 75 6.31 0.67 18.73
CA TYR A 75 5.60 -0.50 18.22
C TYR A 75 6.53 -1.43 17.45
N LYS A 76 6.50 -2.71 17.76
CA LYS A 76 7.22 -3.71 16.97
C LYS A 76 6.56 -3.86 15.60
N THR A 77 7.18 -3.29 14.58
CA THR A 77 6.61 -3.10 13.25
C THR A 77 7.33 -3.97 12.22
N LEU A 78 6.54 -4.65 11.40
CA LEU A 78 7.01 -5.37 10.22
C LEU A 78 6.49 -4.68 8.96
N ILE A 79 7.37 -4.37 8.00
CA ILE A 79 6.97 -4.00 6.66
C ILE A 79 7.18 -5.19 5.71
N VAL A 80 6.14 -5.55 4.96
CA VAL A 80 6.16 -6.63 3.97
C VAL A 80 5.84 -6.04 2.60
N THR A 81 6.73 -6.27 1.62
CA THR A 81 6.39 -5.92 0.24
C THR A 81 5.96 -7.15 -0.54
N THR A 82 4.87 -6.98 -1.30
CA THR A 82 4.39 -7.96 -2.29
C THR A 82 4.75 -7.55 -3.72
N ASP A 83 5.39 -6.38 -3.89
CA ASP A 83 5.81 -5.88 -5.19
C ASP A 83 7.20 -6.43 -5.53
N PRO A 84 7.36 -7.29 -6.56
CA PRO A 84 8.66 -7.81 -6.97
C PRO A 84 9.62 -6.70 -7.43
N ALA A 85 9.09 -5.55 -7.88
CA ALA A 85 9.85 -4.36 -8.25
C ALA A 85 10.06 -3.39 -7.07
N SER A 86 9.79 -3.82 -5.83
CA SER A 86 9.95 -2.97 -4.64
C SER A 86 11.40 -2.57 -4.42
N HIS A 87 11.58 -1.30 -4.09
CA HIS A 87 12.86 -0.69 -3.78
C HIS A 87 13.14 -0.60 -2.27
N LEU A 88 12.56 -1.48 -1.43
CA LEU A 88 12.79 -1.45 0.02
C LEU A 88 14.27 -1.54 0.39
N HIS A 89 15.06 -2.32 -0.35
CA HIS A 89 16.49 -2.41 -0.11
C HIS A 89 17.21 -1.08 -0.35
N ASP A 90 16.83 -0.32 -1.38
CA ASP A 90 17.38 1.01 -1.68
C ASP A 90 16.94 2.03 -0.62
N ILE A 91 15.67 1.95 -0.19
CA ILE A 91 15.08 2.85 0.80
C ILE A 91 15.77 2.70 2.16
N PHE A 92 15.99 1.46 2.62
CA PHE A 92 16.62 1.19 3.92
C PHE A 92 18.15 1.04 3.85
N GLY A 93 18.73 0.95 2.66
CA GLY A 93 20.17 0.78 2.47
C GLY A 93 20.70 -0.57 2.95
N GLN A 94 19.85 -1.61 2.98
CA GLN A 94 20.24 -2.97 3.35
C GLN A 94 19.44 -4.02 2.57
N ALA A 95 19.98 -5.25 2.47
CA ALA A 95 19.28 -6.36 1.85
C ALA A 95 18.01 -6.73 2.62
N ILE A 96 16.90 -6.91 1.89
CA ILE A 96 15.62 -7.36 2.44
C ILE A 96 15.34 -8.74 1.86
N ASN A 97 15.20 -9.71 2.74
CA ASN A 97 15.04 -11.11 2.41
C ASN A 97 13.57 -11.55 2.43
N HIS A 98 13.33 -12.80 2.08
CA HIS A 98 12.00 -13.43 2.15
C HIS A 98 11.52 -13.53 3.62
N GLU A 99 12.43 -13.86 4.54
CA GLU A 99 12.15 -13.87 5.97
C GLU A 99 12.36 -12.48 6.60
N PRO A 100 11.57 -12.14 7.64
CA PRO A 100 11.68 -10.86 8.34
C PRO A 100 13.09 -10.59 8.85
N THR A 101 13.69 -9.53 8.35
CA THR A 101 15.04 -9.08 8.70
C THR A 101 14.95 -7.78 9.49
N LYS A 102 15.64 -7.70 10.63
CA LYS A 102 15.71 -6.45 11.43
C LYS A 102 16.39 -5.34 10.64
N ILE A 103 15.82 -4.14 10.66
CA ILE A 103 16.43 -2.97 10.03
C ILE A 103 17.53 -2.42 10.95
N ASN A 104 18.73 -2.28 10.39
CA ASN A 104 19.89 -1.76 11.12
C ASN A 104 19.63 -0.33 11.62
N GLY A 105 19.95 -0.07 12.89
CA GLY A 105 19.77 1.25 13.50
C GLY A 105 18.34 1.58 13.95
N VAL A 106 17.42 0.58 13.94
CA VAL A 106 16.06 0.70 14.48
C VAL A 106 15.72 -0.54 15.30
N ASP A 107 15.31 -0.36 16.55
CA ASP A 107 15.10 -1.51 17.45
C ASP A 107 13.84 -2.31 17.10
N ASN A 108 12.79 -1.66 16.70
CA ASN A 108 11.47 -2.28 16.51
C ASN A 108 11.02 -2.41 15.06
N LEU A 109 11.92 -2.23 14.08
CA LEU A 109 11.58 -2.31 12.67
C LEU A 109 12.17 -3.55 12.00
N TYR A 110 11.31 -4.29 11.33
CA TYR A 110 11.65 -5.46 10.52
C TYR A 110 11.08 -5.28 9.12
N ALA A 111 11.74 -5.87 8.13
CA ALA A 111 11.29 -5.85 6.74
C ALA A 111 11.39 -7.24 6.12
N ALA A 112 10.43 -7.58 5.27
CA ALA A 112 10.42 -8.80 4.48
C ALA A 112 9.94 -8.51 3.05
N ARG A 113 10.34 -9.36 2.12
CA ARG A 113 9.87 -9.35 0.74
C ARG A 113 9.30 -10.73 0.41
N ILE A 114 8.07 -10.80 -0.07
CA ILE A 114 7.53 -12.06 -0.58
C ILE A 114 8.23 -12.37 -1.90
N ASP A 115 9.16 -13.32 -1.86
CA ASP A 115 9.79 -13.88 -3.06
C ASP A 115 8.93 -15.04 -3.56
N GLN A 116 8.36 -14.89 -4.76
CA GLN A 116 7.43 -15.88 -5.33
C GLN A 116 8.08 -17.25 -5.53
N ARG A 117 9.35 -17.28 -5.94
CA ARG A 117 10.07 -18.56 -6.16
C ARG A 117 10.30 -19.29 -4.84
N GLN A 118 10.78 -18.56 -3.84
CA GLN A 118 11.03 -19.15 -2.52
C GLN A 118 9.71 -19.57 -1.86
N ALA A 119 8.66 -18.78 -1.97
CA ALA A 119 7.32 -19.15 -1.50
C ALA A 119 6.82 -20.44 -2.19
N LEU A 120 7.06 -20.59 -3.51
CA LEU A 120 6.69 -21.79 -4.26
C LEU A 120 7.49 -23.01 -3.80
N GLU A 121 8.79 -22.88 -3.53
CA GLU A 121 9.62 -23.97 -3.02
C GLU A 121 9.11 -24.43 -1.64
N GLU A 122 8.89 -23.51 -0.70
CA GLU A 122 8.32 -23.80 0.63
C GLU A 122 6.93 -24.48 0.52
N TYR A 123 6.10 -24.01 -0.41
CA TYR A 123 4.78 -24.57 -0.69
C TYR A 123 4.89 -25.99 -1.22
N LYS A 124 5.76 -26.24 -2.22
CA LYS A 124 6.00 -27.56 -2.80
C LYS A 124 6.47 -28.56 -1.75
N GLU A 125 7.49 -28.22 -0.99
CA GLU A 125 8.02 -29.09 0.07
C GLU A 125 6.92 -29.51 1.06
N ARG A 126 6.09 -28.57 1.51
CA ARG A 126 5.01 -28.85 2.44
C ARG A 126 3.94 -29.75 1.83
N ILE A 127 3.52 -29.49 0.59
CA ILE A 127 2.50 -30.29 -0.08
C ILE A 127 3.02 -31.70 -0.38
N LEU A 128 4.24 -31.85 -0.87
CA LEU A 128 4.85 -33.16 -1.14
C LEU A 128 5.01 -33.97 0.16
N GLU A 129 5.39 -33.34 1.27
CA GLU A 129 5.45 -34.01 2.57
C GLU A 129 4.07 -34.49 3.01
N SER A 130 3.00 -33.72 2.75
CA SER A 130 1.63 -34.12 3.12
C SER A 130 1.10 -35.32 2.35
N VAL A 131 1.64 -35.60 1.16
CA VAL A 131 1.23 -36.73 0.29
C VAL A 131 2.27 -37.85 0.23
N LYS A 132 3.30 -37.83 1.09
CA LYS A 132 4.41 -38.80 1.04
C LYS A 132 3.96 -40.26 1.17
N ASP A 133 2.88 -40.52 1.92
CA ASP A 133 2.32 -41.84 2.17
C ASP A 133 1.21 -42.24 1.18
N GLN A 134 0.93 -41.39 0.16
CA GLN A 134 -0.06 -41.65 -0.88
C GLN A 134 0.52 -42.49 -2.04
N SER A 135 -0.36 -42.92 -2.95
CA SER A 135 0.04 -43.68 -4.12
C SER A 135 0.98 -42.90 -5.06
N GLU A 136 1.83 -43.59 -5.82
CA GLU A 136 2.73 -42.95 -6.79
C GLU A 136 1.97 -42.18 -7.88
N GLU A 137 0.76 -42.62 -8.23
CA GLU A 137 -0.12 -41.92 -9.18
C GLU A 137 -0.56 -40.58 -8.59
N THR A 138 -0.98 -40.56 -7.30
CA THR A 138 -1.34 -39.33 -6.58
C THR A 138 -0.17 -38.36 -6.49
N LYS A 139 1.03 -38.85 -6.16
CA LYS A 139 2.23 -38.00 -6.07
C LYS A 139 2.54 -37.33 -7.40
N ARG A 140 2.49 -38.08 -8.52
CA ARG A 140 2.73 -37.52 -9.87
C ARG A 140 1.71 -36.45 -10.24
N SER A 141 0.42 -36.69 -9.98
CA SER A 141 -0.62 -35.71 -10.23
C SER A 141 -0.39 -34.40 -9.45
N VAL A 142 -0.02 -34.52 -8.16
CA VAL A 142 0.31 -33.38 -7.32
C VAL A 142 1.55 -32.64 -7.82
N GLU A 143 2.60 -33.33 -8.23
CA GLU A 143 3.79 -32.71 -8.80
C GLU A 143 3.51 -31.95 -10.10
N GLU A 144 2.63 -32.45 -10.96
CA GLU A 144 2.19 -31.76 -12.18
C GLU A 144 1.44 -30.47 -11.83
N ASP A 145 0.52 -30.52 -10.88
CA ASP A 145 -0.25 -29.35 -10.40
C ASP A 145 0.67 -28.29 -9.77
N LEU A 146 1.67 -28.71 -8.99
CA LEU A 146 2.66 -27.83 -8.35
C LEU A 146 3.62 -27.14 -9.35
N ASN A 147 3.70 -27.61 -10.58
CA ASN A 147 4.48 -26.97 -11.64
C ASN A 147 3.64 -26.00 -12.50
N SER A 148 2.39 -25.77 -12.15
CA SER A 148 1.52 -24.82 -12.83
C SER A 148 1.79 -23.37 -12.41
N PRO A 149 1.52 -22.38 -13.27
CA PRO A 149 1.59 -20.96 -12.88
C PRO A 149 0.66 -20.61 -11.71
N CYS A 150 -0.44 -21.33 -11.55
CA CYS A 150 -1.38 -21.13 -10.46
C CYS A 150 -0.78 -21.49 -9.10
N ALA A 151 0.11 -22.50 -9.04
CA ALA A 151 0.80 -22.88 -7.80
C ALA A 151 1.70 -21.75 -7.28
N GLU A 152 2.33 -21.00 -8.19
CA GLU A 152 3.17 -19.84 -7.84
C GLU A 152 2.33 -18.71 -7.19
N GLU A 153 1.16 -18.41 -7.77
CA GLU A 153 0.23 -17.43 -7.21
C GLU A 153 -0.33 -17.89 -5.85
N MET A 154 -0.65 -19.18 -5.71
CA MET A 154 -1.12 -19.77 -4.45
C MET A 154 -0.07 -19.71 -3.36
N ALA A 155 1.15 -20.07 -3.66
CA ALA A 155 2.27 -20.05 -2.73
C ALA A 155 2.53 -18.62 -2.20
N ALA A 156 2.58 -17.64 -3.10
CA ALA A 156 2.74 -16.24 -2.72
C ALA A 156 1.58 -15.75 -1.84
N PHE A 157 0.34 -16.18 -2.13
CA PHE A 157 -0.82 -15.83 -1.35
C PHE A 157 -0.83 -16.51 0.02
N GLU A 158 -0.44 -17.77 0.14
CA GLU A 158 -0.30 -18.41 1.46
C GLU A 158 0.77 -17.73 2.32
N LYS A 159 1.91 -17.35 1.72
CA LYS A 159 2.92 -16.57 2.43
C LYS A 159 2.37 -15.22 2.89
N PHE A 160 1.59 -14.55 2.05
CA PHE A 160 0.89 -13.33 2.43
C PHE A 160 -0.08 -13.57 3.61
N MET A 161 -0.89 -14.63 3.56
CA MET A 161 -1.81 -14.97 4.66
C MET A 161 -1.08 -15.30 5.96
N SER A 162 0.13 -15.86 5.90
CA SER A 162 0.90 -16.20 7.10
C SER A 162 1.25 -14.98 7.97
N TYR A 163 1.32 -13.80 7.38
CA TYR A 163 1.57 -12.56 8.12
C TYR A 163 0.38 -12.06 8.94
N PHE A 164 -0.82 -12.65 8.77
CA PHE A 164 -2.00 -12.39 9.61
C PHE A 164 -2.05 -13.27 10.87
N ASP A 165 -1.20 -14.27 10.95
CA ASP A 165 -1.02 -15.04 12.15
C ASP A 165 -0.36 -14.17 13.23
N ASN A 166 -0.56 -14.51 14.49
CA ASN A 166 0.09 -13.79 15.59
C ASN A 166 1.59 -14.12 15.62
N ASN A 167 2.38 -13.34 14.86
CA ASN A 167 3.81 -13.51 14.69
C ASN A 167 4.66 -12.59 15.59
N GLY A 168 4.02 -12.01 16.63
CA GLY A 168 4.69 -11.17 17.63
C GLY A 168 5.03 -9.75 17.16
N TYR A 169 4.39 -9.24 16.11
CA TYR A 169 4.43 -7.83 15.71
C TYR A 169 3.16 -7.10 16.15
N ASP A 170 3.31 -5.85 16.59
CA ASP A 170 2.18 -4.98 16.93
C ASP A 170 1.52 -4.44 15.67
N ILE A 171 2.35 -4.13 14.66
CA ILE A 171 1.91 -3.56 13.38
C ILE A 171 2.57 -4.32 12.23
N THR A 172 1.75 -4.74 11.26
CA THR A 172 2.24 -5.23 9.97
C THR A 172 1.79 -4.28 8.86
N VAL A 173 2.77 -3.71 8.16
CA VAL A 173 2.55 -2.79 7.03
C VAL A 173 2.77 -3.56 5.73
N PHE A 174 1.78 -3.55 4.86
CA PHE A 174 1.86 -4.13 3.53
C PHE A 174 2.09 -3.04 2.47
N ASP A 175 3.27 -3.06 1.85
CA ASP A 175 3.58 -2.32 0.63
C ASP A 175 3.14 -3.19 -0.55
N THR A 176 1.96 -2.89 -1.10
CA THR A 176 1.35 -3.76 -2.10
C THR A 176 1.76 -3.39 -3.52
N ALA A 177 1.79 -4.38 -4.40
CA ALA A 177 1.87 -4.16 -5.84
C ALA A 177 0.74 -3.24 -6.34
N PRO A 178 0.86 -2.62 -7.53
CA PRO A 178 -0.19 -1.78 -8.10
C PRO A 178 -1.57 -2.45 -8.08
N THR A 179 -2.59 -1.69 -7.75
CA THR A 179 -3.97 -2.06 -7.38
C THR A 179 -4.60 -3.27 -8.07
N GLY A 180 -4.27 -3.54 -9.34
CA GLY A 180 -4.85 -4.66 -10.10
C GLY A 180 -4.45 -6.05 -9.58
N HIS A 181 -3.20 -6.22 -9.13
CA HIS A 181 -2.73 -7.52 -8.62
C HIS A 181 -3.18 -7.77 -7.17
N THR A 182 -3.20 -6.75 -6.33
CA THR A 182 -3.66 -6.91 -4.93
C THR A 182 -5.16 -7.22 -4.87
N LEU A 183 -5.99 -6.55 -5.69
CA LEU A 183 -7.41 -6.86 -5.82
C LEU A 183 -7.61 -8.28 -6.34
N ARG A 184 -6.85 -8.70 -7.33
CA ARG A 184 -6.94 -10.06 -7.90
C ARG A 184 -6.62 -11.13 -6.86
N LEU A 185 -5.62 -10.91 -5.98
CA LEU A 185 -5.35 -11.82 -4.87
C LEU A 185 -6.51 -11.91 -3.87
N LEU A 186 -7.30 -10.84 -3.73
CA LEU A 186 -8.48 -10.79 -2.86
C LEU A 186 -9.77 -11.27 -3.56
N GLU A 187 -9.81 -11.28 -4.89
CA GLU A 187 -10.92 -11.80 -5.70
C GLU A 187 -10.85 -13.32 -5.90
N LEU A 188 -9.66 -13.90 -5.74
CA LEU A 188 -9.39 -15.33 -5.94
C LEU A 188 -10.35 -16.33 -5.26
N PRO A 189 -11.06 -16.00 -4.14
CA PRO A 189 -11.94 -16.96 -3.49
C PRO A 189 -13.13 -17.45 -4.31
N THR A 190 -13.61 -16.68 -5.26
CA THR A 190 -14.76 -17.09 -6.12
C THR A 190 -14.34 -18.09 -7.18
N ASP A 191 -13.12 -17.95 -7.68
CA ASP A 191 -12.55 -18.86 -8.69
C ASP A 191 -11.83 -20.05 -8.05
N TRP A 192 -11.40 -19.93 -6.80
CA TRP A 192 -10.69 -20.95 -6.05
C TRP A 192 -11.55 -22.12 -5.60
N LYS A 193 -12.87 -22.03 -5.61
CA LYS A 193 -13.72 -23.21 -5.37
C LYS A 193 -13.34 -24.36 -6.30
N GLY A 194 -12.99 -24.07 -7.54
CA GLY A 194 -12.50 -25.07 -8.49
C GLY A 194 -11.11 -25.62 -8.13
N PHE A 195 -10.20 -24.79 -7.55
CA PHE A 195 -8.85 -25.22 -7.15
C PHE A 195 -8.83 -25.94 -5.79
N ILE A 196 -9.68 -25.53 -4.87
CA ILE A 196 -9.89 -26.24 -3.59
C ILE A 196 -10.46 -27.64 -3.86
N ASP A 197 -11.32 -27.78 -4.87
CA ASP A 197 -11.84 -29.07 -5.32
C ASP A 197 -10.77 -29.92 -6.00
N LEU A 198 -9.73 -29.36 -6.63
CA LEU A 198 -8.54 -30.08 -7.11
C LEU A 198 -7.59 -30.49 -5.97
N GLY A 199 -7.52 -29.69 -4.89
CA GLY A 199 -6.83 -30.04 -3.63
C GLY A 199 -7.56 -31.07 -2.77
N THR A 200 -8.70 -31.60 -3.22
CA THR A 200 -9.55 -32.58 -2.48
C THR A 200 -8.96 -33.98 -2.34
N LEU A 201 -7.70 -34.20 -2.64
CA LEU A 201 -7.04 -35.45 -2.25
C LEU A 201 -6.84 -35.57 -0.73
N THR A 202 -7.02 -34.46 0.03
CA THR A 202 -7.07 -34.50 1.49
C THR A 202 -8.16 -33.55 2.00
N LYS A 203 -9.36 -34.07 2.24
CA LYS A 203 -10.52 -33.31 2.77
C LYS A 203 -10.22 -32.44 3.99
N GLN A 204 -9.27 -32.82 4.84
CA GLN A 204 -8.88 -32.05 6.03
C GLN A 204 -8.06 -30.80 5.71
N THR A 205 -7.23 -30.81 4.68
CA THR A 205 -6.39 -29.66 4.28
C THR A 205 -7.24 -28.55 3.65
N SER A 206 -8.33 -28.90 2.96
CA SER A 206 -9.20 -27.93 2.30
C SER A 206 -10.01 -27.10 3.31
N GLU A 207 -10.55 -27.70 4.38
CA GLU A 207 -11.32 -26.97 5.40
C GLU A 207 -10.46 -26.02 6.23
N ALA A 208 -9.26 -26.44 6.62
CA ALA A 208 -8.33 -25.62 7.39
C ALA A 208 -7.87 -24.37 6.58
N THR A 209 -7.58 -24.55 5.30
CA THR A 209 -7.20 -23.45 4.40
C THR A 209 -8.37 -22.50 4.14
N GLN A 210 -9.59 -23.01 3.95
CA GLN A 210 -10.79 -22.21 3.79
C GLN A 210 -11.09 -21.37 5.05
N ASN A 211 -10.97 -21.97 6.24
CA ASN A 211 -11.18 -21.28 7.51
C ASN A 211 -10.13 -20.18 7.74
N LYS A 212 -8.85 -20.46 7.43
CA LYS A 212 -7.77 -19.47 7.50
C LYS A 212 -8.01 -18.30 6.56
N TYR A 213 -8.45 -18.60 5.35
CA TYR A 213 -8.79 -17.59 4.36
C TYR A 213 -9.93 -16.69 4.85
N ALA A 214 -11.03 -17.28 5.35
CA ALA A 214 -12.16 -16.55 5.88
C ALA A 214 -11.77 -15.63 7.04
N ASP A 215 -10.91 -16.11 7.97
CA ASP A 215 -10.38 -15.33 9.08
C ASP A 215 -9.54 -14.13 8.60
N VAL A 216 -8.68 -14.33 7.58
CA VAL A 216 -7.88 -13.24 6.99
C VAL A 216 -8.78 -12.18 6.37
N ILE A 217 -9.79 -12.57 5.58
CA ILE A 217 -10.74 -11.62 4.97
C ILE A 217 -11.53 -10.87 6.05
N GLU A 218 -11.95 -11.55 7.12
CA GLU A 218 -12.62 -10.90 8.23
C GLU A 218 -11.71 -9.86 8.92
N LYS A 219 -10.44 -10.22 9.19
CA LYS A 219 -9.44 -9.29 9.71
C LYS A 219 -9.23 -8.08 8.81
N MET A 220 -9.19 -8.29 7.48
CA MET A 220 -9.03 -7.20 6.51
C MET A 220 -10.26 -6.28 6.45
N ARG A 221 -11.47 -6.79 6.60
CA ARG A 221 -12.71 -6.01 6.65
C ARG A 221 -12.90 -5.26 7.97
N ASN A 222 -12.31 -5.76 9.04
CA ASN A 222 -12.44 -5.17 10.37
C ASN A 222 -11.59 -3.90 10.47
N ARG A 223 -12.25 -2.74 10.60
CA ARG A 223 -11.60 -1.42 10.67
C ARG A 223 -10.73 -1.23 11.91
N ASP A 224 -11.00 -1.95 12.98
CA ASP A 224 -10.18 -1.90 14.20
C ASP A 224 -8.87 -2.68 14.04
N LYS A 225 -8.83 -3.63 13.10
CA LYS A 225 -7.65 -4.44 12.81
C LYS A 225 -6.91 -3.98 11.56
N SER A 226 -7.61 -3.49 10.54
CA SER A 226 -7.02 -3.17 9.25
C SER A 226 -7.32 -1.76 8.77
N SER A 227 -6.32 -1.11 8.17
CA SER A 227 -6.42 0.19 7.53
C SER A 227 -5.95 0.11 6.09
N PHE A 228 -6.82 0.43 5.14
CA PHE A 228 -6.45 0.57 3.72
C PHE A 228 -6.20 2.04 3.39
N VAL A 229 -4.96 2.33 2.98
CA VAL A 229 -4.46 3.68 2.67
C VAL A 229 -4.19 3.78 1.18
N PHE A 230 -4.93 4.61 0.48
CA PHE A 230 -4.67 4.87 -0.94
C PHE A 230 -3.64 5.99 -1.10
N VAL A 231 -2.53 5.65 -1.76
CA VAL A 231 -1.44 6.59 -2.06
C VAL A 231 -1.64 7.15 -3.46
N MET A 232 -1.58 8.47 -3.58
CA MET A 232 -1.66 9.19 -4.85
C MET A 232 -0.89 10.51 -4.76
N TYR A 233 -0.71 11.17 -5.88
CA TYR A 233 -0.30 12.58 -5.91
C TYR A 233 -1.43 13.42 -6.53
N PRO A 234 -1.50 14.74 -6.23
CA PRO A 234 -2.68 15.54 -6.54
C PRO A 234 -2.71 15.93 -8.03
N GLU A 235 -3.00 14.94 -8.87
CA GLU A 235 -3.26 15.07 -10.30
C GLU A 235 -4.44 14.19 -10.71
N TYR A 236 -5.04 14.49 -11.87
CA TYR A 236 -6.28 13.84 -12.31
C TYR A 236 -6.17 12.31 -12.40
N THR A 237 -5.17 11.80 -13.13
CA THR A 237 -5.08 10.35 -13.39
C THR A 237 -4.84 9.52 -12.12
N PRO A 238 -3.84 9.83 -11.26
CA PRO A 238 -3.66 9.07 -10.02
C PRO A 238 -4.88 9.14 -9.08
N MET A 239 -5.53 10.29 -9.00
CA MET A 239 -6.72 10.48 -8.18
C MET A 239 -7.88 9.59 -8.67
N ILE A 240 -8.19 9.63 -9.98
CA ILE A 240 -9.32 8.86 -10.54
C ILE A 240 -9.06 7.34 -10.46
N GLU A 241 -7.83 6.91 -10.73
CA GLU A 241 -7.49 5.48 -10.62
C GLU A 241 -7.57 4.99 -9.18
N ALA A 242 -7.04 5.75 -8.22
CA ALA A 242 -7.14 5.41 -6.81
C ALA A 242 -8.61 5.39 -6.33
N TRP A 243 -9.41 6.35 -6.78
CA TRP A 243 -10.84 6.39 -6.44
C TRP A 243 -11.60 5.19 -7.00
N ARG A 244 -11.38 4.84 -8.28
CA ARG A 244 -12.00 3.65 -8.90
C ARG A 244 -11.60 2.39 -8.15
N ALA A 245 -10.31 2.21 -7.88
CA ALA A 245 -9.82 1.05 -7.14
C ALA A 245 -10.40 0.98 -5.71
N SER A 246 -10.59 2.12 -5.04
CA SER A 246 -11.25 2.20 -3.74
C SER A 246 -12.72 1.75 -3.80
N GLU A 247 -13.45 2.17 -4.85
CA GLU A 247 -14.83 1.76 -5.07
C GLU A 247 -14.95 0.27 -5.41
N ASP A 248 -14.03 -0.25 -6.24
CA ASP A 248 -13.99 -1.67 -6.60
C ASP A 248 -13.70 -2.53 -5.37
N LEU A 249 -12.71 -2.16 -4.54
CA LEU A 249 -12.38 -2.84 -3.29
C LEU A 249 -13.60 -2.90 -2.35
N LYS A 250 -14.33 -1.80 -2.24
CA LYS A 250 -15.55 -1.74 -1.43
C LYS A 250 -16.67 -2.63 -1.99
N LYS A 251 -16.89 -2.59 -3.31
CA LYS A 251 -18.00 -3.35 -3.95
C LYS A 251 -17.72 -4.84 -4.00
N GLN A 252 -16.49 -5.24 -4.32
CA GLN A 252 -16.15 -6.64 -4.56
C GLN A 252 -15.81 -7.39 -3.26
N VAL A 253 -15.08 -6.75 -2.37
CA VAL A 253 -14.55 -7.41 -1.17
C VAL A 253 -15.19 -6.90 0.13
N GLY A 254 -15.89 -5.76 0.09
CA GLY A 254 -16.48 -5.12 1.27
C GLY A 254 -15.46 -4.42 2.17
N ILE A 255 -14.28 -4.08 1.63
CA ILE A 255 -13.21 -3.37 2.34
C ILE A 255 -13.31 -1.89 2.03
N GLU A 256 -13.36 -1.05 3.06
CA GLU A 256 -13.42 0.39 2.89
C GLU A 256 -12.06 1.07 3.06
N THR A 257 -11.85 2.12 2.28
CA THR A 257 -10.70 3.02 2.45
C THR A 257 -10.73 3.64 3.85
N ALA A 258 -9.63 3.53 4.59
CA ALA A 258 -9.49 4.14 5.91
C ALA A 258 -9.01 5.59 5.81
N MET A 259 -8.04 5.85 4.95
CA MET A 259 -7.47 7.17 4.70
C MET A 259 -6.80 7.26 3.33
N VAL A 260 -6.41 8.47 2.95
CA VAL A 260 -5.68 8.76 1.71
C VAL A 260 -4.33 9.40 2.06
N ALA A 261 -3.26 8.93 1.44
CA ALA A 261 -1.94 9.56 1.53
C ALA A 261 -1.65 10.31 0.22
N VAL A 262 -1.58 11.62 0.31
CA VAL A 262 -1.30 12.49 -0.85
C VAL A 262 0.17 12.87 -0.83
N ASN A 263 0.91 12.32 -1.80
CA ASN A 263 2.35 12.50 -1.93
C ASN A 263 2.72 13.60 -2.94
N TYR A 264 3.98 14.01 -2.94
CA TYR A 264 4.55 15.02 -3.86
C TYR A 264 3.83 16.37 -3.82
N ILE A 265 3.38 16.79 -2.65
CA ILE A 265 2.80 18.10 -2.46
C ILE A 265 3.92 19.15 -2.52
N LEU A 266 3.78 20.12 -3.39
CA LEU A 266 4.76 21.20 -3.51
C LEU A 266 4.79 22.05 -2.22
N PRO A 267 5.98 22.34 -1.66
CA PRO A 267 6.12 23.21 -0.49
C PRO A 267 5.53 24.61 -0.72
N LYS A 268 5.20 25.32 0.35
CA LYS A 268 4.55 26.65 0.27
C LYS A 268 5.43 27.68 -0.43
N ASP A 269 6.71 27.66 -0.16
CA ASP A 269 7.74 28.54 -0.72
C ASP A 269 8.03 28.30 -2.21
N ALA A 270 7.71 27.12 -2.73
CA ALA A 270 7.76 26.85 -4.17
C ALA A 270 6.91 27.84 -4.99
N GLY A 271 5.89 28.46 -4.38
CA GLY A 271 5.03 29.46 -5.01
C GLY A 271 5.73 30.74 -5.45
N ASN A 272 6.95 31.01 -5.00
CA ASN A 272 7.77 32.17 -5.41
C ASN A 272 8.24 32.07 -6.87
N ASN A 273 8.22 30.88 -7.46
CA ASN A 273 8.51 30.67 -8.88
C ASN A 273 7.20 30.57 -9.67
N ALA A 274 7.10 31.30 -10.79
CA ALA A 274 5.87 31.34 -11.58
C ALA A 274 5.40 29.97 -12.10
N PHE A 275 6.33 29.08 -12.47
CA PHE A 275 6.01 27.72 -12.90
C PHE A 275 5.47 26.88 -11.74
N PHE A 276 6.19 26.83 -10.64
CA PHE A 276 5.76 26.08 -9.47
C PHE A 276 4.51 26.67 -8.82
N GLY A 277 4.31 27.98 -8.87
CA GLY A 277 3.09 28.64 -8.42
C GLY A 277 1.85 28.17 -9.19
N LYS A 278 1.95 28.04 -10.53
CA LYS A 278 0.87 27.47 -11.36
C LYS A 278 0.60 25.99 -11.02
N ARG A 279 1.66 25.19 -10.89
CA ARG A 279 1.55 23.76 -10.51
C ARG A 279 0.91 23.60 -9.14
N ARG A 280 1.27 24.42 -8.17
CA ARG A 280 0.70 24.41 -6.83
C ARG A 280 -0.80 24.72 -6.83
N LYS A 281 -1.24 25.76 -7.56
CA LYS A 281 -2.67 26.06 -7.75
C LYS A 281 -3.44 24.88 -8.35
N GLN A 282 -2.82 24.17 -9.29
CA GLN A 282 -3.41 22.95 -9.86
C GLN A 282 -3.50 21.84 -8.81
N GLN A 283 -2.47 21.64 -7.98
CA GLN A 283 -2.51 20.67 -6.89
C GLN A 283 -3.62 21.01 -5.88
N GLU A 284 -3.78 22.29 -5.50
CA GLU A 284 -4.84 22.74 -4.60
C GLU A 284 -6.25 22.37 -5.12
N LYS A 285 -6.47 22.52 -6.43
CA LYS A 285 -7.72 22.07 -7.06
C LYS A 285 -7.94 20.56 -6.86
N TYR A 286 -6.93 19.73 -7.17
CA TYR A 286 -7.06 18.29 -7.02
C TYR A 286 -7.13 17.82 -5.58
N LEU A 287 -6.51 18.51 -4.64
CA LEU A 287 -6.68 18.24 -3.21
C LEU A 287 -8.16 18.38 -2.80
N GLY A 288 -8.86 19.42 -3.28
CA GLY A 288 -10.31 19.58 -3.05
C GLY A 288 -11.12 18.46 -3.68
N GLU A 289 -10.79 18.04 -4.90
CA GLU A 289 -11.48 16.92 -5.55
C GLU A 289 -11.23 15.58 -4.85
N ILE A 290 -10.02 15.34 -4.32
CA ILE A 290 -9.69 14.15 -3.51
C ILE A 290 -10.53 14.14 -2.23
N GLU A 291 -10.58 15.27 -1.53
CA GLU A 291 -11.39 15.43 -0.31
C GLU A 291 -12.86 15.09 -0.56
N GLU A 292 -13.46 15.69 -1.60
CA GLU A 292 -14.84 15.50 -1.95
C GLU A 292 -15.17 14.03 -2.31
N ARG A 293 -14.30 13.39 -3.12
CA ARG A 293 -14.53 12.03 -3.61
C ARG A 293 -14.37 10.98 -2.54
N PHE A 294 -13.29 11.04 -1.78
CA PHE A 294 -12.99 10.02 -0.77
C PHE A 294 -13.74 10.26 0.53
N SER A 295 -13.96 11.51 0.92
CA SER A 295 -14.56 11.87 2.23
C SER A 295 -13.90 11.10 3.39
N LYS A 296 -12.57 10.99 3.36
CA LYS A 296 -11.74 10.24 4.31
C LYS A 296 -10.62 11.13 4.85
N PRO A 297 -10.04 10.82 6.02
CA PRO A 297 -8.85 11.47 6.50
C PRO A 297 -7.74 11.47 5.46
N MET A 298 -7.00 12.56 5.35
CA MET A 298 -5.88 12.70 4.43
C MET A 298 -4.59 12.98 5.20
N ILE A 299 -3.53 12.28 4.86
CA ILE A 299 -2.16 12.60 5.26
C ILE A 299 -1.41 13.16 4.05
N PHE A 300 -0.51 14.11 4.31
CA PHE A 300 0.20 14.84 3.29
C PHE A 300 1.70 14.59 3.42
N ALA A 301 2.35 14.30 2.29
CA ALA A 301 3.79 14.20 2.19
C ALA A 301 4.27 15.24 1.17
N HIS A 302 5.12 16.15 1.62
CA HIS A 302 5.67 17.18 0.74
C HIS A 302 6.78 16.62 -0.14
N LEU A 303 6.90 17.20 -1.34
CA LEU A 303 8.00 16.92 -2.24
C LEU A 303 9.29 17.41 -1.59
N LEU A 304 10.23 16.49 -1.39
CA LEU A 304 11.57 16.81 -0.91
C LEU A 304 12.46 17.22 -2.08
N ASP A 305 13.53 17.92 -1.80
CA ASP A 305 14.56 18.32 -2.76
C ASP A 305 15.50 17.17 -3.15
N HIS A 306 15.39 16.05 -2.46
CA HIS A 306 16.15 14.83 -2.73
C HIS A 306 15.25 13.58 -2.54
N GLU A 307 15.71 12.46 -3.06
CA GLU A 307 15.02 11.19 -2.91
C GLU A 307 15.14 10.71 -1.44
N PRO A 308 14.00 10.40 -0.75
CA PRO A 308 14.03 9.98 0.65
C PRO A 308 14.59 8.56 0.79
N LYS A 309 15.91 8.46 0.92
CA LYS A 309 16.65 7.22 1.16
C LYS A 309 17.37 7.28 2.51
N GLY A 310 17.39 6.14 3.21
CA GLY A 310 17.99 6.00 4.53
C GLY A 310 17.12 6.55 5.66
N LEU A 311 17.45 6.11 6.88
CA LEU A 311 16.62 6.36 8.06
C LEU A 311 16.43 7.84 8.39
N ALA A 312 17.45 8.67 8.14
CA ALA A 312 17.39 10.11 8.46
C ALA A 312 16.33 10.83 7.59
N ALA A 313 16.33 10.57 6.27
CA ALA A 313 15.37 11.17 5.35
C ALA A 313 13.95 10.67 5.60
N LEU A 314 13.80 9.37 5.89
CA LEU A 314 12.50 8.79 6.24
C LEU A 314 11.94 9.37 7.56
N ARG A 315 12.79 9.60 8.57
CA ARG A 315 12.37 10.26 9.84
C ARG A 315 11.89 11.68 9.61
N LEU A 316 12.60 12.47 8.78
CA LEU A 316 12.15 13.82 8.41
C LEU A 316 10.79 13.78 7.70
N MET A 317 10.63 12.87 6.75
CA MET A 317 9.36 12.68 6.07
C MET A 317 8.25 12.21 7.01
N GLY A 318 8.55 11.33 7.97
CA GLY A 318 7.61 10.88 8.99
C GLY A 318 7.16 12.01 9.92
N GLN A 319 8.05 12.91 10.28
CA GLN A 319 7.70 14.12 11.04
C GLN A 319 6.82 15.08 10.23
N ASP A 320 7.08 15.24 8.94
CA ASP A 320 6.23 16.03 8.05
C ASP A 320 4.82 15.45 7.92
N MET A 321 4.72 14.13 7.74
CA MET A 321 3.44 13.44 7.52
C MET A 321 2.61 13.28 8.79
N CYS A 322 3.25 12.96 9.91
CA CYS A 322 2.60 12.50 11.14
C CYS A 322 2.93 13.37 12.36
N GLY A 323 3.86 14.31 12.25
CA GLY A 323 4.26 15.18 13.35
C GLY A 323 3.13 16.12 13.78
N THR A 324 3.04 16.34 15.08
CA THR A 324 2.22 17.43 15.64
C THR A 324 2.99 18.73 15.48
N ASN A 325 2.57 19.62 14.59
CA ASN A 325 2.99 21.02 14.59
C ASN A 325 2.11 21.81 15.55
#